data_4331411fb7c0b7808043924a2a9377f6
#
_entry.id   4331411fb7c0b7808043924a2a9377f6
#
_cell.length_a   1.000
_cell.length_b   1.000
_cell.length_c   1.000
_cell.angle_alpha   90.00
_cell.angle_beta   90.00
_cell.angle_gamma   90.00
#
_symmetry.space_group_name_H-M   'P 1'
#
loop_
_entity.id
_entity.type
_entity.pdbx_description
1 polymer ?
#
loop_
_entity_poly.entity_id
_entity_poly.type
_entity_poly.pdbx_seq_one_letter_code
_entity_poly.pdbx_strand_id
1 'polypeptide(L)'
;MSEETKQPTEETPETQAGPETETSQTEETVEKAEKAAKGKKKKEKSYTFTREQVEQMELAAKQLESVKDQFVRQTAEYENYRKRTTKEKDNIYQDAKADTIKAFLAVYDNLERAAASEGGEDSPHKKGLEMIFQQYKDILAKLGVTEIKAKGQSFDPEKMNAVMHIDDENFGENEVAQVFQAGFELNGKVIRHAIVQVAN
;
A
#
# COMPACT_ATOMS: atom_id res chain seq x y z
N MET A 1 -32.82 13.78 45.38
CA MET A 1 -32.55 15.00 44.62
C MET A 1 -31.38 14.61 43.72
N SER A 2 -31.55 13.92 42.62
CA SER A 2 -32.16 14.28 41.33
C SER A 2 -31.39 15.39 40.64
N GLU A 3 -30.53 14.99 39.73
CA GLU A 3 -30.34 15.73 38.46
C GLU A 3 -29.71 14.82 37.45
N GLU A 4 -30.57 14.41 36.51
CA GLU A 4 -30.26 13.79 35.23
C GLU A 4 -29.60 14.82 34.35
N THR A 5 -28.42 14.48 33.79
CA THR A 5 -27.88 15.23 32.65
C THR A 5 -27.90 14.33 31.42
N LYS A 6 -28.84 14.62 30.53
CA LYS A 6 -29.00 14.04 29.17
C LYS A 6 -27.80 14.39 28.32
N GLN A 7 -27.21 13.36 27.72
CA GLN A 7 -26.35 13.48 26.52
C GLN A 7 -27.20 13.55 25.27
N PRO A 8 -26.89 14.40 24.30
CA PRO A 8 -27.48 14.34 22.98
C PRO A 8 -26.71 13.32 22.12
N THR A 9 -27.46 12.40 21.56
CA THR A 9 -27.10 11.45 20.50
C THR A 9 -26.88 12.21 19.20
N GLU A 10 -25.68 12.22 18.65
CA GLU A 10 -25.41 12.60 17.27
C GLU A 10 -25.67 11.39 16.36
N GLU A 11 -26.71 11.52 15.56
CA GLU A 11 -27.03 10.64 14.43
C GLU A 11 -26.03 10.85 13.30
N THR A 12 -25.33 9.81 12.92
CA THR A 12 -24.59 9.72 11.66
C THR A 12 -25.58 9.35 10.54
N PRO A 13 -25.67 10.07 9.42
CA PRO A 13 -26.43 9.60 8.28
C PRO A 13 -25.62 8.56 7.48
N GLU A 14 -26.18 7.36 7.42
CA GLU A 14 -25.83 6.33 6.44
C GLU A 14 -26.03 6.87 5.02
N THR A 15 -24.97 6.83 4.22
CA THR A 15 -25.10 7.00 2.76
C THR A 15 -25.05 5.63 2.11
N GLN A 16 -26.22 5.12 1.80
CA GLN A 16 -26.43 3.97 0.93
C GLN A 16 -26.45 4.38 -0.55
N ALA A 17 -26.08 3.43 -1.37
CA ALA A 17 -26.47 3.16 -2.74
C ALA A 17 -25.75 3.93 -3.87
N GLY A 18 -24.89 3.16 -4.55
CA GLY A 18 -24.59 3.39 -5.96
C GLY A 18 -25.80 3.00 -6.84
N PRO A 19 -26.00 3.61 -7.99
CA PRO A 19 -26.97 3.14 -8.96
C PRO A 19 -26.33 2.22 -9.99
N GLU A 20 -26.81 1.00 -10.01
CA GLU A 20 -26.76 0.15 -11.19
C GLU A 20 -27.88 0.54 -12.14
N THR A 21 -27.57 0.41 -13.45
CA THR A 21 -28.52 0.25 -14.57
C THR A 21 -29.46 1.40 -14.93
N GLU A 22 -29.03 2.22 -15.92
CA GLU A 22 -29.93 2.74 -16.96
C GLU A 22 -29.18 2.98 -18.28
N THR A 23 -28.94 1.90 -19.00
CA THR A 23 -28.48 1.93 -20.39
C THR A 23 -29.57 1.30 -21.24
N SER A 24 -30.70 1.99 -21.42
CA SER A 24 -31.71 1.54 -22.39
C SER A 24 -32.78 2.57 -22.81
N GLN A 25 -32.63 3.86 -22.54
CA GLN A 25 -33.64 4.85 -22.94
C GLN A 25 -33.12 6.08 -23.69
N THR A 26 -31.88 6.08 -24.15
CA THR A 26 -31.28 7.24 -24.85
C THR A 26 -31.34 7.16 -26.38
N GLU A 27 -31.74 6.07 -26.99
CA GLU A 27 -31.81 5.97 -28.47
C GLU A 27 -33.12 6.46 -29.09
N GLU A 28 -34.22 6.47 -28.37
CA GLU A 28 -35.53 6.88 -28.92
C GLU A 28 -35.79 8.39 -28.87
N THR A 29 -35.03 9.17 -28.09
CA THR A 29 -35.17 10.61 -27.97
C THR A 29 -34.35 11.41 -28.98
N VAL A 30 -33.30 10.82 -29.56
CA VAL A 30 -32.42 11.49 -30.55
C VAL A 30 -33.07 11.56 -31.92
N GLU A 31 -33.85 10.56 -32.32
CA GLU A 31 -34.51 10.54 -33.64
C GLU A 31 -35.71 11.52 -33.77
N LYS A 32 -36.31 11.92 -32.64
CA LYS A 32 -37.40 12.91 -32.62
C LYS A 32 -36.93 14.37 -32.62
N ALA A 33 -35.66 14.61 -32.20
CA ALA A 33 -35.10 15.96 -32.20
C ALA A 33 -34.59 16.41 -33.57
N GLU A 34 -34.16 15.49 -34.44
CA GLU A 34 -33.66 15.81 -35.78
C GLU A 34 -34.76 16.20 -36.80
N LYS A 35 -35.99 15.73 -36.59
CA LYS A 35 -37.14 16.11 -37.49
C LYS A 35 -37.79 17.44 -37.17
N ALA A 36 -37.52 18.06 -36.02
CA ALA A 36 -38.06 19.36 -35.65
C ALA A 36 -37.17 20.57 -36.04
N ALA A 37 -35.94 20.31 -36.52
CA ALA A 37 -34.95 21.35 -36.82
C ALA A 37 -35.03 21.93 -38.25
N LYS A 38 -35.98 21.49 -39.08
CA LYS A 38 -36.13 21.97 -40.49
C LYS A 38 -37.22 23.03 -40.67
N GLY A 39 -37.24 24.06 -39.83
CA GLY A 39 -38.31 25.07 -40.03
C GLY A 39 -38.21 26.42 -39.34
N LYS A 40 -37.06 26.79 -38.74
CA LYS A 40 -36.90 28.17 -38.24
C LYS A 40 -35.61 28.77 -38.79
N LYS A 41 -35.67 29.52 -39.88
CA LYS A 41 -34.62 30.49 -40.26
C LYS A 41 -34.41 31.43 -39.08
N LYS A 42 -33.36 31.15 -38.28
CA LYS A 42 -32.88 32.02 -37.21
C LYS A 42 -32.40 33.29 -37.91
N LYS A 43 -33.10 34.42 -37.71
CA LYS A 43 -32.60 35.73 -38.15
C LYS A 43 -31.24 35.91 -37.48
N GLU A 44 -30.18 35.90 -38.26
CA GLU A 44 -28.85 36.27 -37.81
C GLU A 44 -28.91 37.74 -37.36
N LYS A 45 -28.78 37.91 -36.04
CA LYS A 45 -28.61 39.23 -35.48
C LYS A 45 -27.16 39.59 -35.71
N SER A 46 -26.87 40.45 -36.69
CA SER A 46 -25.53 41.02 -36.87
C SER A 46 -25.28 42.03 -35.75
N TYR A 47 -24.25 41.77 -34.94
CA TYR A 47 -23.77 42.71 -33.93
C TYR A 47 -22.54 43.43 -34.51
N THR A 48 -22.53 44.75 -34.49
CA THR A 48 -21.37 45.57 -34.86
C THR A 48 -20.58 45.87 -33.57
N PHE A 49 -19.34 45.39 -33.49
CA PHE A 49 -18.46 45.69 -32.41
C PHE A 49 -17.50 46.81 -32.76
N THR A 50 -17.16 47.66 -31.81
CA THR A 50 -16.08 48.66 -31.97
C THR A 50 -14.70 47.95 -31.92
N ARG A 51 -13.69 48.56 -32.53
CA ARG A 51 -12.31 47.97 -32.50
C ARG A 51 -11.84 47.71 -31.08
N GLU A 52 -12.10 48.61 -30.16
CA GLU A 52 -11.73 48.46 -28.73
C GLU A 52 -12.43 47.25 -28.08
N GLN A 53 -13.68 46.99 -28.43
CA GLN A 53 -14.40 45.80 -27.91
C GLN A 53 -13.82 44.50 -28.46
N VAL A 54 -13.38 44.48 -29.70
CA VAL A 54 -12.76 43.30 -30.32
C VAL A 54 -11.39 43.05 -29.65
N GLU A 55 -10.57 44.06 -29.45
CA GLU A 55 -9.28 43.94 -28.75
C GLU A 55 -9.46 43.43 -27.30
N GLN A 56 -10.44 43.93 -26.58
CA GLN A 56 -10.75 43.46 -25.22
C GLN A 56 -11.21 42.01 -25.22
N MET A 57 -12.04 41.59 -26.19
CA MET A 57 -12.47 40.20 -26.31
C MET A 57 -11.29 39.26 -26.64
N GLU A 58 -10.37 39.67 -27.51
CA GLU A 58 -9.18 38.90 -27.83
C GLU A 58 -8.24 38.77 -26.63
N LEU A 59 -8.06 39.84 -25.88
CA LEU A 59 -7.28 39.80 -24.63
C LEU A 59 -7.92 38.87 -23.60
N ALA A 60 -9.22 38.98 -23.41
CA ALA A 60 -9.97 38.09 -22.50
C ALA A 60 -9.92 36.62 -22.94
N ALA A 61 -10.02 36.36 -24.26
CA ALA A 61 -9.88 35.01 -24.80
C ALA A 61 -8.51 34.42 -24.54
N LYS A 62 -7.42 35.18 -24.77
CA LYS A 62 -6.05 34.75 -24.47
C LYS A 62 -5.82 34.51 -22.98
N GLN A 63 -6.37 35.38 -22.12
CA GLN A 63 -6.29 35.18 -20.66
C GLN A 63 -7.04 33.92 -20.24
N LEU A 64 -8.23 33.68 -20.78
CA LEU A 64 -9.05 32.51 -20.49
C LEU A 64 -8.34 31.22 -20.93
N GLU A 65 -7.71 31.21 -22.09
CA GLU A 65 -6.93 30.10 -22.58
C GLU A 65 -5.73 29.82 -21.66
N SER A 66 -4.97 30.85 -21.30
CA SER A 66 -3.84 30.74 -20.36
C SER A 66 -4.28 30.19 -19.00
N VAL A 67 -5.39 30.68 -18.44
CA VAL A 67 -5.94 30.21 -17.16
C VAL A 67 -6.42 28.76 -17.27
N LYS A 68 -7.04 28.38 -18.39
CA LYS A 68 -7.43 26.98 -18.62
C LYS A 68 -6.23 26.05 -18.66
N ASP A 69 -5.17 26.45 -19.38
CA ASP A 69 -3.95 25.63 -19.45
C ASP A 69 -3.29 25.49 -18.08
N GLN A 70 -3.23 26.58 -17.32
CA GLN A 70 -2.72 26.54 -15.94
C GLN A 70 -3.57 25.64 -15.06
N PHE A 71 -4.89 25.72 -15.16
CA PHE A 71 -5.81 24.88 -14.38
C PHE A 71 -5.66 23.40 -14.71
N VAL A 72 -5.60 23.05 -15.99
CA VAL A 72 -5.39 21.65 -16.43
C VAL A 72 -4.06 21.12 -15.90
N ARG A 73 -3.01 21.91 -16.03
CA ARG A 73 -1.68 21.54 -15.51
C ARG A 73 -1.69 21.34 -14.00
N GLN A 74 -2.26 22.30 -13.27
CA GLN A 74 -2.36 22.24 -11.82
C GLN A 74 -3.19 21.03 -11.34
N THR A 75 -4.27 20.72 -12.04
CA THR A 75 -5.10 19.55 -11.75
C THR A 75 -4.30 18.26 -11.92
N ALA A 76 -3.54 18.14 -13.02
CA ALA A 76 -2.69 16.97 -13.26
C ALA A 76 -1.56 16.84 -12.21
N GLU A 77 -0.93 17.96 -11.83
CA GLU A 77 0.07 17.99 -10.77
C GLU A 77 -0.51 17.58 -9.40
N TYR A 78 -1.73 18.07 -9.10
CA TYR A 78 -2.44 17.70 -7.87
C TYR A 78 -2.81 16.21 -7.81
N GLU A 79 -3.29 15.64 -8.91
CA GLU A 79 -3.58 14.21 -8.98
C GLU A 79 -2.31 13.35 -8.79
N ASN A 80 -1.21 13.75 -9.41
CA ASN A 80 0.08 13.08 -9.24
C ASN A 80 0.58 13.18 -7.79
N TYR A 81 0.47 14.38 -7.20
CA TYR A 81 0.80 14.59 -5.79
C TYR A 81 -0.06 13.71 -4.86
N ARG A 82 -1.38 13.68 -5.07
CA ARG A 82 -2.29 12.84 -4.28
C ARG A 82 -1.94 11.36 -4.34
N LYS A 83 -1.67 10.84 -5.57
CA LYS A 83 -1.27 9.43 -5.75
C LYS A 83 0.05 9.13 -5.03
N ARG A 84 1.03 10.04 -5.14
CA ARG A 84 2.32 9.90 -4.46
C ARG A 84 2.16 9.92 -2.94
N THR A 85 1.45 10.90 -2.40
CA THR A 85 1.25 11.05 -0.95
C THR A 85 0.51 9.86 -0.34
N THR A 86 -0.46 9.29 -1.05
CA THR A 86 -1.13 8.07 -0.58
C THR A 86 -0.14 6.91 -0.47
N LYS A 87 0.67 6.68 -1.51
CA LYS A 87 1.71 5.64 -1.48
C LYS A 87 2.76 5.87 -0.39
N GLU A 88 3.18 7.13 -0.20
CA GLU A 88 4.12 7.50 0.86
C GLU A 88 3.55 7.20 2.26
N LYS A 89 2.26 7.50 2.50
CA LYS A 89 1.59 7.17 3.77
C LYS A 89 1.54 5.67 4.02
N ASP A 90 1.18 4.89 3.00
CA ASP A 90 1.13 3.43 3.10
C ASP A 90 2.53 2.86 3.39
N ASN A 91 3.57 3.38 2.74
CA ASN A 91 4.94 2.98 2.99
C ASN A 91 5.39 3.33 4.42
N ILE A 92 5.12 4.55 4.89
CA ILE A 92 5.45 4.97 6.27
C ILE A 92 4.80 4.04 7.30
N TYR A 93 3.55 3.65 7.09
CA TYR A 93 2.87 2.70 7.98
C TYR A 93 3.54 1.32 7.97
N GLN A 94 3.89 0.82 6.79
CA GLN A 94 4.59 -0.46 6.67
C GLN A 94 5.99 -0.41 7.28
N ASP A 95 6.72 0.69 7.10
CA ASP A 95 8.05 0.88 7.66
C ASP A 95 8.00 0.96 9.19
N ALA A 96 7.09 1.74 9.75
CA ALA A 96 6.89 1.81 11.21
C ALA A 96 6.52 0.44 11.82
N LYS A 97 5.68 -0.34 11.11
CA LYS A 97 5.33 -1.71 11.49
C LYS A 97 6.56 -2.62 11.43
N ALA A 98 7.36 -2.54 10.37
CA ALA A 98 8.59 -3.32 10.21
C ALA A 98 9.60 -3.02 11.32
N ASP A 99 9.83 -1.74 11.65
CA ASP A 99 10.76 -1.33 12.71
C ASP A 99 10.29 -1.82 14.08
N THR A 100 9.00 -1.74 14.37
CA THR A 100 8.43 -2.29 15.59
C THR A 100 8.65 -3.80 15.69
N ILE A 101 8.33 -4.55 14.63
CA ILE A 101 8.51 -6.00 14.59
C ILE A 101 9.99 -6.36 14.75
N LYS A 102 10.90 -5.63 14.08
CA LYS A 102 12.34 -5.83 14.17
C LYS A 102 12.84 -5.78 15.61
N ALA A 103 12.33 -4.87 16.44
CA ALA A 103 12.67 -4.82 17.87
C ALA A 103 12.21 -6.09 18.61
N PHE A 104 11.05 -6.66 18.25
CA PHE A 104 10.53 -7.88 18.85
C PHE A 104 11.26 -9.17 18.38
N LEU A 105 11.99 -9.14 17.26
CA LEU A 105 12.75 -10.30 16.80
C LEU A 105 13.89 -10.69 17.77
N ALA A 106 14.34 -9.78 18.63
CA ALA A 106 15.28 -10.13 19.71
C ALA A 106 14.66 -11.13 20.72
N VAL A 107 13.34 -11.05 20.95
CA VAL A 107 12.63 -12.03 21.77
C VAL A 107 12.55 -13.38 21.07
N TYR A 108 12.34 -13.39 19.75
CA TYR A 108 12.38 -14.61 18.94
C TYR A 108 13.71 -15.33 19.09
N ASP A 109 14.85 -14.63 18.91
CA ASP A 109 16.19 -15.19 18.99
C ASP A 109 16.48 -15.76 20.40
N ASN A 110 15.96 -15.10 21.44
CA ASN A 110 16.10 -15.59 22.82
C ASN A 110 15.28 -16.86 23.07
N LEU A 111 14.03 -16.91 22.56
CA LEU A 111 13.17 -18.10 22.66
C LEU A 111 13.76 -19.27 21.88
N GLU A 112 14.28 -19.05 20.68
CA GLU A 112 14.93 -20.06 19.85
C GLU A 112 16.15 -20.64 20.57
N ARG A 113 17.02 -19.76 21.10
CA ARG A 113 18.19 -20.18 21.87
C ARG A 113 17.82 -20.93 23.14
N ALA A 114 16.79 -20.50 23.86
CA ALA A 114 16.30 -21.18 25.04
C ALA A 114 15.78 -22.59 24.72
N ALA A 115 14.97 -22.69 23.64
CA ALA A 115 14.47 -23.99 23.17
C ALA A 115 15.58 -24.95 22.74
N ALA A 116 16.71 -24.42 22.18
CA ALA A 116 17.86 -25.21 21.78
C ALA A 116 18.75 -25.60 22.95
N SER A 117 18.80 -24.81 24.03
CA SER A 117 19.74 -25.01 25.17
C SER A 117 19.24 -25.99 26.24
N GLU A 118 17.93 -26.28 26.30
CA GLU A 118 17.38 -27.21 27.28
C GLU A 118 17.68 -28.68 26.89
N GLY A 119 18.75 -29.19 27.47
CA GLY A 119 19.34 -30.52 27.22
C GLY A 119 18.61 -31.70 27.89
N GLY A 120 17.28 -31.79 27.82
CA GLY A 120 16.53 -32.96 28.33
C GLY A 120 15.24 -33.13 27.55
N GLU A 121 15.07 -34.28 26.90
CA GLU A 121 13.95 -34.52 25.97
C GLU A 121 12.54 -34.45 26.58
N ASP A 122 12.40 -34.51 27.92
CA ASP A 122 11.11 -34.64 28.61
C ASP A 122 10.85 -33.64 29.75
N SER A 123 11.54 -32.50 29.76
CA SER A 123 11.25 -31.46 30.77
C SER A 123 9.89 -30.81 30.52
N PRO A 124 8.98 -30.72 31.52
CA PRO A 124 7.73 -29.96 31.40
C PRO A 124 7.96 -28.48 31.01
N HIS A 125 9.11 -27.91 31.40
CA HIS A 125 9.50 -26.56 31.05
C HIS A 125 9.79 -26.41 29.55
N LYS A 126 10.43 -27.40 28.93
CA LYS A 126 10.72 -27.41 27.50
C LYS A 126 9.43 -27.41 26.68
N LYS A 127 8.45 -28.27 27.05
CA LYS A 127 7.15 -28.29 26.37
C LYS A 127 6.41 -26.96 26.50
N GLY A 128 6.47 -26.33 27.68
CA GLY A 128 5.90 -24.99 27.89
C GLY A 128 6.57 -23.92 27.02
N LEU A 129 7.92 -23.95 26.92
CA LEU A 129 8.68 -23.03 26.10
C LEU A 129 8.39 -23.21 24.61
N GLU A 130 8.33 -24.44 24.13
CA GLU A 130 7.96 -24.75 22.73
C GLU A 130 6.56 -24.26 22.38
N MET A 131 5.59 -24.41 23.29
CA MET A 131 4.24 -23.86 23.10
C MET A 131 4.25 -22.33 22.98
N ILE A 132 5.00 -21.63 23.84
CA ILE A 132 5.14 -20.17 23.79
C ILE A 132 5.81 -19.77 22.49
N PHE A 133 6.88 -20.46 22.08
CA PHE A 133 7.60 -20.19 20.84
C PHE A 133 6.70 -20.39 19.61
N GLN A 134 5.93 -21.48 19.59
CA GLN A 134 4.95 -21.71 18.51
C GLN A 134 3.89 -20.62 18.46
N GLN A 135 3.33 -20.25 19.63
CA GLN A 135 2.36 -19.15 19.69
C GLN A 135 2.96 -17.83 19.17
N TYR A 136 4.24 -17.57 19.46
CA TYR A 136 4.92 -16.38 18.97
C TYR A 136 5.08 -16.40 17.43
N LYS A 137 5.46 -17.55 16.86
CA LYS A 137 5.51 -17.75 15.39
C LYS A 137 4.14 -17.53 14.74
N ASP A 138 3.07 -18.03 15.35
CA ASP A 138 1.70 -17.86 14.84
C ASP A 138 1.26 -16.38 14.87
N ILE A 139 1.68 -15.62 15.88
CA ILE A 139 1.42 -14.17 15.96
C ILE A 139 2.17 -13.45 14.84
N LEU A 140 3.44 -13.75 14.63
CA LEU A 140 4.23 -13.17 13.54
C LEU A 140 3.60 -13.47 12.17
N ALA A 141 3.16 -14.72 11.94
CA ALA A 141 2.49 -15.12 10.72
C ALA A 141 1.17 -14.35 10.49
N LYS A 142 0.37 -14.14 11.54
CA LYS A 142 -0.85 -13.31 11.48
C LYS A 142 -0.57 -11.85 11.15
N LEU A 143 0.59 -11.33 11.54
CA LEU A 143 1.05 -9.99 11.20
C LEU A 143 1.59 -9.88 9.76
N GLY A 144 1.68 -11.00 9.03
CA GLY A 144 2.23 -11.07 7.67
C GLY A 144 3.75 -11.17 7.62
N VAL A 145 4.37 -11.56 8.74
CA VAL A 145 5.81 -11.81 8.83
C VAL A 145 6.09 -13.29 8.52
N THR A 146 7.01 -13.53 7.60
CA THR A 146 7.45 -14.86 7.21
C THR A 146 8.94 -15.01 7.43
N GLU A 147 9.35 -16.18 7.90
CA GLU A 147 10.75 -16.54 8.08
C GLU A 147 11.40 -16.88 6.73
N ILE A 148 12.58 -16.35 6.48
CA ILE A 148 13.38 -16.65 5.30
C ILE A 148 14.02 -18.03 5.47
N LYS A 149 13.56 -19.00 4.69
CA LYS A 149 14.12 -20.36 4.69
C LYS A 149 15.46 -20.36 3.97
N ALA A 150 16.53 -20.11 4.70
CA ALA A 150 17.87 -20.00 4.12
C ALA A 150 18.61 -21.34 4.06
N LYS A 151 18.43 -22.21 5.05
CA LYS A 151 19.22 -23.46 5.17
C LYS A 151 18.99 -24.39 3.97
N GLY A 152 20.09 -24.82 3.33
CA GLY A 152 20.06 -25.71 2.17
C GLY A 152 19.55 -25.05 0.90
N GLN A 153 19.53 -23.71 0.84
CA GLN A 153 19.21 -22.96 -0.37
C GLN A 153 20.43 -22.22 -0.90
N SER A 154 20.41 -21.87 -2.19
CA SER A 154 21.42 -21.00 -2.77
C SER A 154 21.40 -19.63 -2.08
N PHE A 155 22.57 -19.07 -1.83
CA PHE A 155 22.74 -17.77 -1.21
C PHE A 155 22.12 -16.65 -2.07
N ASP A 156 21.27 -15.86 -1.43
CA ASP A 156 20.63 -14.68 -2.04
C ASP A 156 21.04 -13.41 -1.25
N PRO A 157 21.85 -12.53 -1.86
CA PRO A 157 22.29 -11.30 -1.20
C PRO A 157 21.18 -10.34 -0.81
N GLU A 158 20.01 -10.41 -1.47
CA GLU A 158 18.87 -9.55 -1.13
C GLU A 158 18.19 -9.95 0.18
N LYS A 159 18.34 -11.24 0.59
CA LYS A 159 17.64 -11.80 1.76
C LYS A 159 18.59 -12.28 2.85
N MET A 160 19.84 -12.54 2.53
CA MET A 160 20.81 -13.19 3.39
C MET A 160 22.11 -12.38 3.48
N ASN A 161 22.80 -12.51 4.60
CA ASN A 161 24.11 -11.93 4.84
C ASN A 161 25.08 -13.04 5.23
N ALA A 162 26.05 -13.34 4.36
CA ALA A 162 27.07 -14.33 4.61
C ALA A 162 28.16 -13.74 5.51
N VAL A 163 28.37 -14.31 6.67
CA VAL A 163 29.42 -13.90 7.66
C VAL A 163 30.56 -14.86 7.71
N MET A 164 30.36 -16.10 7.28
CA MET A 164 31.39 -17.15 7.24
C MET A 164 31.29 -17.95 5.96
N HIS A 165 32.44 -18.44 5.51
CA HIS A 165 32.56 -19.33 4.38
C HIS A 165 33.24 -20.63 4.84
N ILE A 166 32.81 -21.76 4.31
CA ILE A 166 33.42 -23.06 4.55
C ILE A 166 33.63 -23.81 3.23
N ASP A 167 34.69 -24.59 3.17
CA ASP A 167 34.91 -25.54 2.08
C ASP A 167 34.40 -26.89 2.56
N ASP A 168 33.26 -27.36 2.07
CA ASP A 168 32.67 -28.66 2.47
C ASP A 168 32.04 -29.33 1.24
N GLU A 169 32.59 -30.48 0.87
CA GLU A 169 32.18 -31.27 -0.30
C GLU A 169 30.72 -31.79 -0.24
N ASN A 170 30.07 -31.71 0.93
CA ASN A 170 28.69 -32.14 1.10
C ASN A 170 27.65 -31.09 0.63
N PHE A 171 28.09 -29.87 0.35
CA PHE A 171 27.24 -28.76 -0.08
C PHE A 171 27.60 -28.32 -1.50
N GLY A 172 26.63 -27.77 -2.20
CA GLY A 172 26.83 -27.17 -3.53
C GLY A 172 27.55 -25.82 -3.44
N GLU A 173 27.94 -25.29 -4.61
CA GLU A 173 28.50 -23.94 -4.73
C GLU A 173 27.51 -22.89 -4.25
N ASN A 174 27.95 -21.98 -3.36
CA ASN A 174 27.13 -20.92 -2.81
C ASN A 174 25.87 -21.40 -2.06
N GLU A 175 25.90 -22.62 -1.51
CA GLU A 175 24.78 -23.14 -0.72
C GLU A 175 24.93 -22.74 0.75
N VAL A 176 23.78 -22.43 1.39
CA VAL A 176 23.74 -22.09 2.82
C VAL A 176 23.87 -23.36 3.66
N ALA A 177 25.05 -23.55 4.27
CA ALA A 177 25.34 -24.68 5.14
C ALA A 177 24.65 -24.52 6.51
N GLN A 178 24.74 -23.34 7.11
CA GLN A 178 24.19 -23.06 8.44
C GLN A 178 23.58 -21.67 8.52
N VAL A 179 22.53 -21.55 9.32
CA VAL A 179 21.91 -20.28 9.68
C VAL A 179 22.24 -19.96 11.13
N PHE A 180 22.92 -18.84 11.36
CA PHE A 180 23.28 -18.38 12.72
C PHE A 180 22.15 -17.52 13.30
N GLN A 181 21.44 -16.79 12.45
CA GLN A 181 20.30 -15.97 12.86
C GLN A 181 19.22 -16.00 11.77
N ALA A 182 18.00 -16.29 12.17
CA ALA A 182 16.86 -16.34 11.26
C ALA A 182 16.58 -14.97 10.64
N GLY A 183 16.33 -14.95 9.33
CA GLY A 183 15.88 -13.77 8.58
C GLY A 183 14.37 -13.70 8.52
N PHE A 184 13.82 -12.48 8.36
CA PHE A 184 12.37 -12.27 8.31
C PHE A 184 12.01 -11.25 7.25
N GLU A 185 10.87 -11.49 6.60
CA GLU A 185 10.25 -10.57 5.65
C GLU A 185 8.81 -10.24 6.06
N LEU A 186 8.36 -9.02 5.78
CA LEU A 186 6.99 -8.55 5.98
C LEU A 186 6.37 -8.25 4.62
N ASN A 187 5.39 -9.05 4.20
CA ASN A 187 4.71 -8.89 2.91
C ASN A 187 5.69 -8.79 1.72
N GLY A 188 6.79 -9.55 1.75
CA GLY A 188 7.81 -9.55 0.70
C GLY A 188 8.92 -8.48 0.85
N LYS A 189 8.86 -7.62 1.87
CA LYS A 189 9.94 -6.68 2.20
C LYS A 189 10.79 -7.25 3.33
N VAL A 190 12.10 -7.35 3.13
CA VAL A 190 13.02 -7.85 4.15
C VAL A 190 13.08 -6.87 5.32
N ILE A 191 12.75 -7.36 6.53
CA ILE A 191 12.88 -6.64 7.80
C ILE A 191 14.28 -6.88 8.39
N ARG A 192 14.73 -8.15 8.32
CA ARG A 192 16.02 -8.59 8.83
C ARG A 192 16.58 -9.69 7.92
N HIS A 193 17.79 -9.49 7.42
CA HIS A 193 18.50 -10.50 6.64
C HIS A 193 18.85 -11.70 7.53
N ALA A 194 18.80 -12.91 6.97
CA ALA A 194 19.32 -14.08 7.64
C ALA A 194 20.85 -13.99 7.71
N ILE A 195 21.45 -14.29 8.87
CA ILE A 195 22.91 -14.41 8.99
C ILE A 195 23.27 -15.86 8.77
N VAL A 196 24.05 -16.11 7.74
CA VAL A 196 24.31 -17.46 7.24
C VAL A 196 25.80 -17.74 7.06
N GLN A 197 26.12 -19.03 7.04
CA GLN A 197 27.40 -19.59 6.59
C GLN A 197 27.17 -20.21 5.22
N VAL A 198 27.99 -19.85 4.25
CA VAL A 198 27.90 -20.31 2.87
C VAL A 198 29.04 -21.31 2.61
N ALA A 199 28.72 -22.35 1.85
CA ALA A 199 29.70 -23.34 1.41
C ALA A 199 30.20 -23.02 0.00
N ASN A 200 31.48 -23.36 -0.25
CA ASN A 200 32.18 -23.36 -1.57
C ASN A 200 32.07 -22.07 -2.37
#